data_383ace163c1a93cc9a02ec6368078584
#
_entry.id   383ace163c1a93cc9a02ec6368078584
#
_cell.length_a   1.000
_cell.length_b   1.000
_cell.length_c   1.000
_cell.angle_alpha   90.00
_cell.angle_beta   90.00
_cell.angle_gamma   90.00
#
_symmetry.space_group_name_H-M   'P 1'
#
loop_
_entity.id
_entity.type
_entity.pdbx_description
1 polymer ?
#
loop_
_entity_poly.entity_id
_entity_poly.type
_entity_poly.pdbx_seq_one_letter_code
_entity_poly.pdbx_strand_id
1 'polypeptide(L)'
;MRKSVNKVILVGNVGKDPEVRYSQSGTPAANFSLATNERFKDRNDEWQDRTEWHSIVAWQRLAEIVGESVAIGSKVYVEGKLQTTSWENWQSGERKYRTEIVARDLLLLGPRENSGGDHQGPTHNENEDQLSHAGSGEIVDQDIPF
;
A
#
# COMPACT_ATOMS: atom_id res chain seq x y z
N MET A 1 -3.85 -1.21 35.65
CA MET A 1 -3.67 -0.87 34.27
C MET A 1 -3.74 -2.11 33.39
N ARG A 2 -4.44 -2.03 32.28
CA ARG A 2 -4.52 -3.17 31.39
C ARG A 2 -3.63 -2.98 30.22
N LYS A 3 -3.12 -4.06 29.72
CA LYS A 3 -2.27 -4.01 28.55
C LYS A 3 -3.00 -4.55 27.37
N SER A 4 -2.78 -3.97 26.24
CA SER A 4 -3.39 -4.42 25.02
C SER A 4 -2.43 -4.14 23.87
N VAL A 5 -2.76 -4.65 22.71
CA VAL A 5 -1.96 -4.46 21.53
C VAL A 5 -2.85 -3.91 20.43
N ASN A 6 -2.35 -2.90 19.74
CA ASN A 6 -3.04 -2.36 18.58
C ASN A 6 -1.95 -2.18 17.52
N LYS A 7 -1.82 -3.16 16.66
CA LYS A 7 -0.72 -3.15 15.69
C LYS A 7 -1.18 -3.73 14.37
N VAL A 8 -0.83 -3.05 13.30
CA VAL A 8 -1.17 -3.46 11.96
C VAL A 8 0.10 -3.49 11.15
N ILE A 9 0.29 -4.54 10.38
CA ILE A 9 1.43 -4.67 9.49
C ILE A 9 0.88 -5.03 8.12
N LEU A 10 1.23 -4.23 7.12
CA LEU A 10 0.74 -4.45 5.77
C LEU A 10 1.87 -4.31 4.76
N VAL A 11 1.81 -5.10 3.72
CA VAL A 11 2.66 -4.91 2.56
C VAL A 11 1.72 -4.90 1.37
N GLY A 12 1.75 -3.86 0.59
CA GLY A 12 0.84 -3.77 -0.54
C GLY A 12 1.25 -2.69 -1.50
N ASN A 13 0.35 -2.39 -2.42
CA ASN A 13 0.64 -1.39 -3.44
C ASN A 13 -0.24 -0.18 -3.26
N VAL A 14 0.33 0.97 -3.53
CA VAL A 14 -0.37 2.23 -3.37
C VAL A 14 -1.32 2.43 -4.53
N GLY A 15 -2.57 2.76 -4.23
CA GLY A 15 -3.61 2.82 -5.24
C GLY A 15 -3.74 4.13 -5.97
N LYS A 16 -3.24 5.19 -5.39
CA LYS A 16 -3.22 6.46 -6.06
C LYS A 16 -2.19 7.33 -5.38
N ASP A 17 -1.81 8.40 -6.01
CA ASP A 17 -0.76 9.24 -5.45
C ASP A 17 -1.17 9.78 -4.09
N PRO A 18 -0.27 9.80 -3.13
CA PRO A 18 -0.60 10.29 -1.81
C PRO A 18 -0.92 11.78 -1.81
N GLU A 19 -1.77 12.15 -0.88
CA GLU A 19 -2.14 13.53 -0.72
C GLU A 19 -1.47 14.04 0.53
N VAL A 20 -0.74 15.14 0.43
CA VAL A 20 -0.06 15.70 1.58
C VAL A 20 -0.71 17.03 1.91
N ARG A 21 -1.07 17.23 3.16
CA ARG A 21 -1.68 18.46 3.61
C ARG A 21 -0.96 18.95 4.82
N TYR A 22 -1.08 20.23 5.10
CA TYR A 22 -0.43 20.83 6.25
C TYR A 22 -1.47 21.42 7.17
N SER A 23 -1.30 21.22 8.47
CA SER A 23 -2.21 21.81 9.44
C SER A 23 -1.88 23.27 9.58
N GLN A 24 -2.68 23.97 10.37
CA GLN A 24 -2.44 25.38 10.57
C GLN A 24 -1.09 25.62 11.21
N SER A 25 -0.63 24.71 12.02
CA SER A 25 0.66 24.84 12.64
C SER A 25 1.79 24.42 11.73
N GLY A 26 1.49 23.97 10.52
CA GLY A 26 2.54 23.55 9.60
C GLY A 26 2.91 22.10 9.69
N THR A 27 2.16 21.30 10.39
CA THR A 27 2.46 19.88 10.52
C THR A 27 1.95 19.13 9.31
N PRO A 28 2.80 18.39 8.61
CA PRO A 28 2.34 17.66 7.44
C PRO A 28 1.64 16.36 7.79
N ALA A 29 0.67 15.99 6.97
CA ALA A 29 -0.02 14.73 7.08
C ALA A 29 -0.22 14.21 5.67
N ALA A 30 0.05 12.94 5.46
CA ALA A 30 -0.12 12.33 4.16
C ALA A 30 -1.15 11.22 4.24
N ASN A 31 -2.00 11.15 3.23
CA ASN A 31 -3.02 10.11 3.17
C ASN A 31 -2.86 9.34 1.88
N PHE A 32 -2.99 8.03 1.95
CA PHE A 32 -3.00 7.26 0.74
C PHE A 32 -3.74 5.94 0.96
N SER A 33 -4.09 5.28 -0.12
CA SER A 33 -4.76 3.99 -0.08
C SER A 33 -3.77 2.91 -0.40
N LEU A 34 -3.82 1.83 0.36
CA LEU A 34 -2.93 0.70 0.14
C LEU A 34 -3.77 -0.52 -0.15
N ALA A 35 -3.46 -1.21 -1.22
CA ALA A 35 -4.19 -2.40 -1.60
C ALA A 35 -3.42 -3.64 -1.20
N THR A 36 -4.09 -4.55 -0.52
CA THR A 36 -3.52 -5.86 -0.27
C THR A 36 -4.37 -6.87 -1.01
N ASN A 37 -3.74 -7.79 -1.68
CA ASN A 37 -4.42 -8.76 -2.51
C ASN A 37 -4.32 -10.14 -1.92
N GLU A 38 -5.41 -10.86 -1.98
CA GLU A 38 -5.46 -12.16 -1.41
C GLU A 38 -6.06 -13.10 -2.42
N ARG A 39 -5.61 -14.31 -2.46
CA ARG A 39 -6.14 -15.29 -3.35
C ARG A 39 -6.63 -16.46 -2.53
N PHE A 40 -7.84 -16.91 -2.79
CA PHE A 40 -8.40 -17.98 -2.01
C PHE A 40 -9.29 -18.85 -2.86
N LYS A 41 -9.57 -20.06 -2.39
CA LYS A 41 -10.39 -21.00 -3.09
C LYS A 41 -11.77 -20.95 -2.51
N ASP A 42 -12.78 -20.82 -3.34
CA ASP A 42 -14.14 -20.70 -2.84
C ASP A 42 -14.76 -22.07 -2.68
N ARG A 43 -16.03 -22.14 -2.37
CA ARG A 43 -16.70 -23.38 -2.15
C ARG A 43 -16.77 -24.26 -3.35
N ASN A 44 -16.73 -23.66 -4.54
CA ASN A 44 -16.77 -24.42 -5.75
C ASN A 44 -15.40 -24.83 -6.22
N ASP A 45 -14.42 -24.69 -5.35
CA ASP A 45 -13.05 -25.09 -5.67
C ASP A 45 -12.46 -24.21 -6.74
N GLU A 46 -12.95 -23.00 -6.90
CA GLU A 46 -12.42 -22.08 -7.88
C GLU A 46 -11.62 -21.00 -7.20
N TRP A 47 -10.55 -20.56 -7.84
CA TRP A 47 -9.70 -19.53 -7.26
C TRP A 47 -10.31 -18.15 -7.45
N GLN A 48 -10.31 -17.39 -6.41
CA GLN A 48 -10.85 -16.04 -6.41
C GLN A 48 -9.80 -15.08 -5.90
N ASP A 49 -9.86 -13.85 -6.40
CA ASP A 49 -8.97 -12.80 -5.94
C ASP A 49 -9.78 -11.79 -5.18
N ARG A 50 -9.21 -11.26 -4.12
CA ARG A 50 -9.88 -10.24 -3.36
C ARG A 50 -8.88 -9.16 -3.01
N THR A 51 -9.27 -7.92 -3.22
CA THR A 51 -8.43 -6.78 -2.88
C THR A 51 -9.05 -6.05 -1.71
N GLU A 52 -8.24 -5.81 -0.70
CA GLU A 52 -8.70 -5.05 0.42
C GLU A 52 -8.01 -3.69 0.38
N TRP A 53 -8.78 -2.63 0.52
CA TRP A 53 -8.23 -1.28 0.48
C TRP A 53 -8.11 -0.73 1.89
N HIS A 54 -6.94 -0.22 2.21
CA HIS A 54 -6.67 0.30 3.54
C HIS A 54 -6.36 1.78 3.45
N SER A 55 -6.88 2.54 4.37
CA SER A 55 -6.64 3.96 4.41
C SER A 55 -5.49 4.21 5.36
N ILE A 56 -4.41 4.77 4.85
CA ILE A 56 -3.20 4.99 5.64
C ILE A 56 -2.98 6.47 5.83
N VAL A 57 -2.62 6.84 7.05
CA VAL A 57 -2.31 8.22 7.32
C VAL A 57 -0.93 8.26 7.96
N ALA A 58 -0.09 9.17 7.51
CA ALA A 58 1.25 9.36 8.05
C ALA A 58 1.40 10.80 8.49
N TRP A 59 2.11 11.01 9.60
CA TRP A 59 2.27 12.33 10.16
C TRP A 59 3.72 12.75 10.21
N GLN A 60 3.94 14.05 10.09
CA GLN A 60 5.26 14.65 10.32
C GLN A 60 6.33 14.06 9.39
N ARG A 61 7.38 13.53 9.94
CA ARG A 61 8.47 13.07 9.11
C ARG A 61 8.03 11.98 8.14
N LEU A 62 7.19 11.08 8.57
CA LEU A 62 6.71 10.04 7.67
C LEU A 62 5.88 10.64 6.55
N ALA A 63 5.12 11.69 6.83
CA ALA A 63 4.35 12.34 5.79
C ALA A 63 5.25 12.93 4.73
N GLU A 64 6.37 13.49 5.14
CA GLU A 64 7.31 14.05 4.20
C GLU A 64 7.92 12.95 3.33
N ILE A 65 8.28 11.84 3.95
CA ILE A 65 8.84 10.74 3.21
C ILE A 65 7.83 10.20 2.20
N VAL A 66 6.57 10.09 2.60
CA VAL A 66 5.55 9.62 1.71
C VAL A 66 5.42 10.58 0.53
N GLY A 67 5.40 11.87 0.80
CA GLY A 67 5.25 12.84 -0.27
C GLY A 67 6.40 12.84 -1.25
N GLU A 68 7.58 12.51 -0.77
CA GLU A 68 8.75 12.54 -1.64
C GLU A 68 8.97 11.25 -2.40
N SER A 69 8.65 10.13 -1.79
CA SER A 69 9.08 8.86 -2.33
C SER A 69 7.98 7.92 -2.77
N VAL A 70 6.77 8.11 -2.29
CA VAL A 70 5.70 7.16 -2.56
C VAL A 70 4.81 7.69 -3.67
N ALA A 71 4.49 6.85 -4.63
CA ALA A 71 3.64 7.23 -5.75
C ALA A 71 2.71 6.08 -6.06
N ILE A 72 1.75 6.33 -6.92
CA ILE A 72 0.81 5.32 -7.32
C ILE A 72 1.58 4.12 -7.84
N GLY A 73 1.23 2.93 -7.40
CA GLY A 73 1.89 1.71 -7.82
C GLY A 73 3.08 1.29 -6.99
N SER A 74 3.56 2.15 -6.12
CA SER A 74 4.70 1.79 -5.27
C SER A 74 4.33 0.66 -4.34
N LYS A 75 5.28 -0.21 -4.05
CA LYS A 75 5.07 -1.27 -3.08
C LYS A 75 5.69 -0.84 -1.77
N VAL A 76 4.91 -0.85 -0.72
CA VAL A 76 5.39 -0.36 0.56
C VAL A 76 5.03 -1.29 1.70
N TYR A 77 5.83 -1.24 2.73
CA TYR A 77 5.57 -1.95 3.98
C TYR A 77 5.14 -0.86 4.96
N VAL A 78 4.03 -1.09 5.64
CA VAL A 78 3.52 -0.13 6.61
C VAL A 78 3.29 -0.83 7.91
N GLU A 79 3.75 -0.22 8.98
CA GLU A 79 3.49 -0.72 10.31
C GLU A 79 2.84 0.40 11.10
N GLY A 80 1.76 0.14 11.77
CA GLY A 80 1.07 1.19 12.49
C GLY A 80 0.00 0.66 13.40
N LYS A 81 -0.99 1.48 13.65
CA LYS A 81 -2.09 1.10 14.53
C LYS A 81 -3.41 1.50 13.91
N LEU A 82 -4.47 0.85 14.33
CA LEU A 82 -5.80 1.23 13.88
C LEU A 82 -6.29 2.39 14.72
N GLN A 83 -6.95 3.31 14.09
CA GLN A 83 -7.52 4.44 14.78
C GLN A 83 -8.84 4.78 14.11
N THR A 84 -9.89 4.94 14.90
CA THR A 84 -11.18 5.31 14.37
C THR A 84 -11.49 6.71 14.80
N THR A 85 -11.87 7.54 13.83
CA THR A 85 -12.29 8.89 14.13
C THR A 85 -13.76 8.99 13.81
N SER A 86 -14.43 9.93 14.41
CA SER A 86 -15.84 10.14 14.14
C SER A 86 -16.10 11.62 13.98
N TRP A 87 -17.11 11.95 13.23
CA TRP A 87 -17.52 13.32 13.08
C TRP A 87 -19.03 13.34 12.84
N GLU A 88 -19.60 14.48 13.05
CA GLU A 88 -21.03 14.61 12.91
C GLU A 88 -21.35 15.32 11.64
N ASN A 89 -22.33 14.84 10.90
CA ASN A 89 -22.75 15.51 9.69
C ASN A 89 -23.74 16.58 10.09
N TRP A 90 -23.40 17.82 9.84
CA TRP A 90 -24.21 18.93 10.22
C TRP A 90 -25.58 18.90 9.61
N GLN A 91 -25.72 18.44 8.41
CA GLN A 91 -26.98 18.48 7.75
C GLN A 91 -27.91 17.39 8.18
N SER A 92 -27.43 16.20 8.36
CA SER A 92 -28.28 15.08 8.69
C SER A 92 -28.28 14.77 10.18
N GLY A 93 -27.31 15.28 10.89
CA GLY A 93 -27.22 14.95 12.31
C GLY A 93 -26.65 13.58 12.56
N GLU A 94 -26.23 12.89 11.51
CA GLU A 94 -25.71 11.57 11.66
C GLU A 94 -24.25 11.58 12.07
N ARG A 95 -23.85 10.60 12.85
CA ARG A 95 -22.46 10.47 13.24
C ARG A 95 -21.80 9.48 12.31
N LYS A 96 -20.70 9.90 11.70
CA LYS A 96 -19.97 9.05 10.78
C LYS A 96 -18.66 8.63 11.40
N TYR A 97 -18.17 7.46 11.01
CA TYR A 97 -16.94 6.92 11.54
C TYR A 97 -16.00 6.56 10.41
N ARG A 98 -14.74 6.63 10.67
CA ARG A 98 -13.74 6.25 9.70
C ARG A 98 -12.60 5.58 10.42
N THR A 99 -12.22 4.41 9.96
CA THR A 99 -11.11 3.68 10.53
C THR A 99 -9.91 3.82 9.62
N GLU A 100 -8.81 4.25 10.18
CA GLU A 100 -7.61 4.46 9.42
C GLU A 100 -6.46 3.78 10.11
N ILE A 101 -5.38 3.56 9.37
CA ILE A 101 -4.17 3.03 9.95
C ILE A 101 -3.18 4.18 10.05
N VAL A 102 -2.77 4.49 11.26
CA VAL A 102 -1.80 5.55 11.50
C VAL A 102 -0.44 4.91 11.44
N ALA A 103 0.35 5.26 10.42
CA ALA A 103 1.63 4.64 10.19
C ALA A 103 2.64 5.09 11.22
N ARG A 104 3.42 4.17 11.73
CA ARG A 104 4.52 4.46 12.60
C ARG A 104 5.82 4.23 11.89
N ASP A 105 5.82 3.34 10.94
CA ASP A 105 7.01 3.02 10.19
C ASP A 105 6.62 2.67 8.78
N LEU A 106 7.46 2.98 7.83
CA LEU A 106 7.13 2.77 6.44
C LEU A 106 8.42 2.53 5.66
N LEU A 107 8.41 1.50 4.84
CA LEU A 107 9.55 1.19 4.01
C LEU A 107 9.10 1.06 2.56
N LEU A 108 9.81 1.70 1.68
CA LEU A 108 9.53 1.60 0.27
C LEU A 108 10.21 0.33 -0.24
N LEU A 109 9.45 -0.63 -0.69
CA LEU A 109 10.01 -1.90 -1.10
C LEU A 109 10.31 -1.97 -2.58
N GLY A 110 9.69 -1.13 -3.38
CA GLY A 110 9.96 -1.14 -4.79
C GLY A 110 9.24 -0.04 -5.50
N PRO A 111 9.75 0.32 -6.67
CA PRO A 111 9.13 1.37 -7.43
C PRO A 111 7.89 0.82 -8.07
N ARG A 112 7.11 1.70 -8.74
CA ARG A 112 5.96 1.22 -9.42
C ARG A 112 6.36 0.29 -10.48
N GLU A 113 5.56 -0.72 -10.67
CA GLU A 113 5.89 -1.71 -11.60
C GLU A 113 6.06 -1.26 -12.96
N ASN A 114 5.24 -0.46 -13.47
CA ASN A 114 5.40 -0.14 -14.85
C ASN A 114 6.53 0.79 -15.08
N SER A 115 7.15 1.27 -14.08
CA SER A 115 8.21 2.14 -14.39
C SER A 115 9.38 1.40 -14.85
N GLY A 116 9.43 0.18 -14.63
CA GLY A 116 10.59 -0.49 -14.99
C GLY A 116 10.97 -0.42 -16.36
N GLY A 117 10.11 -0.13 -17.11
CA GLY A 117 10.48 -0.19 -18.42
C GLY A 117 11.72 0.39 -18.73
N ASP A 118 12.09 1.14 -18.04
CA ASP A 118 13.21 1.71 -18.50
C ASP A 118 14.33 1.08 -18.23
N HIS A 119 14.66 0.67 -18.08
CA HIS A 119 15.78 0.18 -17.92
C HIS A 119 16.33 -0.47 -18.65
N GLN A 120 16.56 -0.52 -19.02
CA GLN A 120 17.14 -0.97 -19.58
C GLN A 120 17.84 -1.58 -19.96
N GLY A 121 17.97 -1.64 -19.96
CA GLY A 121 18.55 -2.29 -20.23
C GLY A 121 19.33 -2.68 -20.96
N PRO A 122 19.58 -2.89 -21.08
CA PRO A 122 20.26 -3.15 -21.75
C PRO A 122 20.67 -4.22 -22.14
N THR A 123 20.79 -4.51 -22.27
CA THR A 123 21.26 -5.28 -22.51
C THR A 123 21.15 -6.33 -22.63
N HIS A 124 21.05 -6.79 -22.85
CA HIS A 124 20.98 -7.80 -22.89
C HIS A 124 21.25 -8.59 -23.65
N ASN A 125 20.95 -9.34 -23.76
CA ASN A 125 21.38 -10.26 -24.39
C ASN A 125 20.35 -11.16 -24.73
N GLU A 126 20.43 -11.62 -25.78
CA GLU A 126 19.44 -12.45 -26.14
C GLU A 126 19.53 -13.72 -25.47
N ASN A 127 20.58 -14.08 -25.14
CA ASN A 127 20.70 -15.35 -24.53
C ASN A 127 19.90 -15.39 -23.35
N GLU A 128 19.97 -14.42 -22.61
CA GLU A 128 19.25 -14.44 -21.49
C GLU A 128 17.85 -14.52 -21.74
N ASP A 129 17.44 -13.94 -22.70
CA ASP A 129 16.09 -14.00 -22.98
C ASP A 129 15.59 -15.33 -22.98
N GLN A 130 16.23 -16.17 -23.62
CA GLN A 130 15.72 -17.44 -23.68
C GLN A 130 15.56 -18.01 -22.39
N LEU A 131 16.47 -17.87 -21.59
CA LEU A 131 16.37 -18.43 -20.35
C LEU A 131 15.23 -17.92 -19.65
N SER A 132 15.14 -16.70 -19.63
CA SER A 132 14.13 -16.19 -18.86
C SER A 132 12.85 -16.73 -19.21
N HIS A 133 12.67 -16.89 -20.38
CA HIS A 133 11.46 -17.29 -20.80
C HIS A 133 11.12 -18.50 -20.10
N ALA A 134 11.93 -19.25 -19.96
CA ALA A 134 11.61 -20.41 -19.33
C ALA A 134 11.16 -20.01 -18.01
N GLY A 135 11.78 -19.34 -17.50
CA GLY A 135 11.38 -19.11 -16.26
C GLY A 135 10.32 -18.21 -16.05
N SER A 136 10.28 -17.88 -16.38
CA SER A 136 9.50 -17.29 -15.89
C SER A 136 8.61 -17.16 -15.52
N GLY A 137 8.60 -17.20 -15.69
CA GLY A 137 7.95 -17.22 -15.28
C GLY A 137 7.36 -17.04 -14.73
N GLU A 138 7.23 -17.02 -14.75
CA GLU A 138 6.63 -16.97 -14.24
C GLU A 138 6.18 -17.00 -13.48
N ILE A 139 6.07 -17.05 -13.36
CA ILE A 139 5.61 -17.18 -12.57
C ILE A 139 5.58 -16.92 -11.73
N VAL A 140 5.63 -16.88 -11.57
CA VAL A 140 5.62 -16.82 -10.67
C VAL A 140 5.37 -16.06 -10.05
N ASP A 141 5.48 -15.43 -10.04
CA ASP A 141 5.32 -14.70 -9.36
C ASP A 141 4.26 -14.45 -9.04
N GLN A 142 3.75 -14.46 -9.38
CA GLN A 142 2.73 -14.26 -9.19
C GLN A 142 2.15 -14.79 -8.32
N ASP A 143 2.36 -15.34 -8.25
CA ASP A 143 1.90 -16.11 -7.46
C ASP A 143 2.07 -15.68 -6.18
N ILE A 144 2.77 -15.15 -5.93
CA ILE A 144 3.00 -14.87 -4.77
C ILE A 144 2.21 -13.94 -4.32
N PRO A 145 1.60 -13.96 -4.03
CA PRO A 145 0.72 -13.11 -3.75
C PRO A 145 0.87 -12.74 -2.46
N PHE A 146 0.56 -12.35 -2.00
CA PHE A 146 0.58 -12.06 -0.76
C PHE A 146 -0.27 -11.18 -0.47
#